data_2006d43515341e36ab70623945761670
#
_entry.id   2006d43515341e36ab70623945761670
#
_cell.length_a   1.000
_cell.length_b   1.000
_cell.length_c   1.000
_cell.angle_alpha   90.00
_cell.angle_beta   90.00
_cell.angle_gamma   90.00
#
_symmetry.space_group_name_H-M   'P 1'
#
loop_
_entity.id
_entity.type
_entity.pdbx_description
1 polymer ?
#
loop_
_entity_poly.entity_id
_entity_poly.type
_entity_poly.pdbx_seq_one_letter_code
_entity_poly.pdbx_strand_id
1 'polypeptide(L)'
;MTGAVTVNVSIDVPDLASSLRFYGRVFGFTETARPFLTMAILDAGNTTICMHDKPAGTKPTPATAPVRSYDRHWTPVHLDMHVAALDPILRLIREEGGSIEREFRSAGPRPVAFCSDPFGHGFCVIAASPDKAQSGE
;
A
#
# COMPACT_ATOMS: atom_id res chain seq x y z
N MET A 1 -19.48 -27.48 8.94
CA MET A 1 -18.84 -26.86 7.78
C MET A 1 -18.66 -25.39 7.98
N THR A 2 -17.48 -24.93 7.87
CA THR A 2 -17.23 -23.50 7.99
C THR A 2 -17.39 -22.83 6.61
N GLY A 3 -17.84 -21.60 6.60
CA GLY A 3 -17.86 -20.80 5.40
C GLY A 3 -16.46 -20.44 4.92
N ALA A 4 -16.39 -19.84 3.75
CA ALA A 4 -15.12 -19.35 3.23
C ALA A 4 -14.58 -18.25 4.12
N VAL A 5 -13.26 -18.21 4.28
CA VAL A 5 -12.57 -17.16 5.01
C VAL A 5 -12.35 -15.99 4.05
N THR A 6 -12.62 -14.78 4.52
CA THR A 6 -12.23 -13.58 3.82
C THR A 6 -11.10 -12.89 4.58
N VAL A 7 -10.22 -12.21 3.85
CA VAL A 7 -9.09 -11.51 4.45
C VAL A 7 -9.19 -10.03 4.11
N ASN A 8 -9.20 -9.22 5.14
CA ASN A 8 -9.06 -7.77 5.01
C ASN A 8 -7.70 -7.38 5.57
N VAL A 9 -7.17 -6.26 5.10
CA VAL A 9 -5.89 -5.75 5.56
C VAL A 9 -6.14 -4.48 6.36
N SER A 10 -5.53 -4.37 7.53
CA SER A 10 -5.54 -3.13 8.30
C SER A 10 -4.17 -2.49 8.26
N ILE A 11 -4.14 -1.20 8.00
CA ILE A 11 -2.91 -0.41 7.94
C ILE A 11 -3.06 0.75 8.90
N ASP A 12 -2.14 0.84 9.86
CA ASP A 12 -2.05 2.01 10.72
C ASP A 12 -1.30 3.11 9.99
N VAL A 13 -1.80 4.32 10.09
CA VAL A 13 -1.21 5.48 9.42
C VAL A 13 -1.12 6.66 10.39
N PRO A 14 -0.13 7.55 10.20
CA PRO A 14 0.01 8.70 11.10
C PRO A 14 -0.98 9.82 10.80
N ASP A 15 -1.52 9.87 9.59
CA ASP A 15 -2.50 10.88 9.19
C ASP A 15 -3.46 10.27 8.15
N LEU A 16 -4.71 10.16 8.53
CA LEU A 16 -5.70 9.47 7.71
C LEU A 16 -5.98 10.20 6.39
N ALA A 17 -6.15 11.51 6.45
CA ALA A 17 -6.49 12.28 5.25
C ALA A 17 -5.41 12.18 4.18
N SER A 18 -4.15 12.34 4.57
CA SER A 18 -3.01 12.22 3.65
C SER A 18 -2.88 10.82 3.08
N SER A 19 -3.15 9.81 3.90
CA SER A 19 -3.05 8.41 3.47
C SER A 19 -4.15 8.07 2.48
N LEU A 20 -5.36 8.51 2.72
CA LEU A 20 -6.47 8.32 1.79
C LEU A 20 -6.15 8.97 0.44
N ARG A 21 -5.56 10.16 0.47
CA ARG A 21 -5.16 10.84 -0.75
C ARG A 21 -4.12 10.05 -1.52
N PHE A 22 -3.07 9.58 -0.86
CA PHE A 22 -2.00 8.84 -1.53
C PHE A 22 -2.55 7.59 -2.21
N TYR A 23 -3.22 6.74 -1.46
CA TYR A 23 -3.70 5.46 -1.99
C TYR A 23 -4.85 5.62 -2.99
N GLY A 24 -5.65 6.66 -2.82
CA GLY A 24 -6.68 6.99 -3.79
C GLY A 24 -6.11 7.47 -5.12
N ARG A 25 -5.12 8.35 -5.08
CA ARG A 25 -4.53 8.90 -6.30
C ARG A 25 -3.60 7.92 -7.01
N VAL A 26 -2.84 7.14 -6.26
CA VAL A 26 -1.87 6.22 -6.86
C VAL A 26 -2.56 4.96 -7.38
N PHE A 27 -3.41 4.34 -6.56
CA PHE A 27 -3.98 3.04 -6.89
C PHE A 27 -5.48 3.06 -7.18
N GLY A 28 -6.13 4.20 -7.00
CA GLY A 28 -7.57 4.29 -7.23
C GLY A 28 -8.41 3.65 -6.13
N PHE A 29 -7.85 3.43 -4.95
CA PHE A 29 -8.63 2.91 -3.84
C PHE A 29 -9.68 3.92 -3.43
N THR A 30 -10.89 3.45 -3.16
CA THR A 30 -12.01 4.33 -2.85
C THR A 30 -12.54 4.05 -1.45
N GLU A 31 -12.80 5.12 -0.71
CA GLU A 31 -13.41 4.99 0.61
C GLU A 31 -14.87 4.61 0.46
N THR A 32 -15.28 3.52 1.12
CA THR A 32 -16.64 3.02 1.08
C THR A 32 -17.39 3.24 2.38
N ALA A 33 -16.67 3.44 3.49
CA ALA A 33 -17.30 3.68 4.80
C ALA A 33 -16.30 4.38 5.72
N ARG A 34 -16.85 5.09 6.69
CA ARG A 34 -16.08 5.77 7.75
C ARG A 34 -16.73 5.43 9.10
N PRO A 35 -16.51 4.19 9.63
CA PRO A 35 -17.19 3.80 10.87
C PRO A 35 -16.84 4.69 12.06
N PHE A 36 -15.60 5.20 12.09
CA PHE A 36 -15.12 6.13 13.10
C PHE A 36 -14.33 7.24 12.42
N LEU A 37 -14.20 8.39 13.08
CA LEU A 37 -13.41 9.48 12.52
C LEU A 37 -11.95 9.09 12.27
N THR A 38 -11.46 8.10 13.02
CA THR A 38 -10.08 7.63 12.93
C THR A 38 -9.90 6.39 12.07
N MET A 39 -10.96 5.92 11.38
CA MET A 39 -10.91 4.69 10.61
C MET A 39 -11.69 4.84 9.32
N ALA A 40 -11.05 4.52 8.21
CA ALA A 40 -11.68 4.49 6.90
C ALA A 40 -11.60 3.08 6.32
N ILE A 41 -12.65 2.67 5.64
CA ILE A 41 -12.69 1.39 4.92
C ILE A 41 -12.59 1.69 3.44
N LEU A 42 -11.64 1.04 2.77
CA LEU A 42 -11.36 1.25 1.35
C LEU A 42 -11.65 -0.01 0.55
N ASP A 43 -12.24 0.19 -0.61
CA ASP A 43 -12.27 -0.84 -1.64
C ASP A 43 -10.93 -0.79 -2.38
N ALA A 44 -10.18 -1.88 -2.34
CA ALA A 44 -8.87 -2.00 -2.95
C ALA A 44 -8.88 -3.06 -4.08
N GLY A 45 -9.98 -3.15 -4.81
CA GLY A 45 -10.14 -4.12 -5.88
C GLY A 45 -10.58 -5.47 -5.34
N ASN A 46 -9.64 -6.40 -5.24
CA ASN A 46 -9.97 -7.76 -4.78
C ASN A 46 -9.92 -7.92 -3.25
N THR A 47 -9.71 -6.85 -2.50
CA THR A 47 -9.70 -6.91 -1.05
C THR A 47 -10.17 -5.59 -0.45
N THR A 48 -10.36 -5.60 0.85
CA THR A 48 -10.73 -4.41 1.63
C THR A 48 -9.55 -4.01 2.48
N ILE A 49 -9.23 -2.73 2.49
CA ILE A 49 -8.19 -2.17 3.35
C ILE A 49 -8.86 -1.24 4.35
N CYS A 50 -8.55 -1.45 5.63
CA CYS A 50 -8.98 -0.55 6.70
C CYS A 50 -7.78 0.29 7.11
N MET A 51 -7.91 1.60 7.03
CA MET A 51 -6.85 2.51 7.47
C MET A 51 -7.23 3.12 8.80
N HIS A 52 -6.30 3.05 9.74
CA HIS A 52 -6.50 3.55 11.09
C HIS A 52 -5.51 4.67 11.40
N ASP A 53 -6.03 5.79 11.82
CA ASP A 53 -5.22 6.90 12.31
C ASP A 53 -4.72 6.54 13.70
N LYS A 54 -3.43 6.23 13.80
CA LYS A 54 -2.79 5.80 15.05
C LYS A 54 -1.49 6.58 15.23
N PRO A 55 -1.37 7.36 16.30
CA PRO A 55 -0.13 8.12 16.51
C PRO A 55 1.07 7.21 16.72
N ALA A 56 2.25 7.68 16.29
CA ALA A 56 3.51 7.03 16.61
C ALA A 56 3.67 6.95 18.12
N GLY A 57 4.36 5.93 18.58
CA GLY A 57 4.59 5.72 20.01
C GLY A 57 3.46 5.05 20.76
N THR A 58 2.33 4.79 20.11
CA THR A 58 1.21 4.05 20.74
C THR A 58 1.38 2.55 20.53
N LYS A 59 0.61 1.77 21.27
CA LYS A 59 0.66 0.30 21.23
C LYS A 59 -0.69 -0.26 20.84
N PRO A 60 -0.72 -1.33 20.04
CA PRO A 60 -1.99 -1.99 19.72
C PRO A 60 -2.61 -2.67 20.96
N THR A 61 -1.79 -3.16 21.87
CA THR A 61 -2.26 -3.74 23.13
C THR A 61 -1.26 -3.37 24.24
N PRO A 62 -1.69 -3.36 25.51
CA PRO A 62 -0.76 -3.05 26.61
C PRO A 62 0.43 -4.00 26.70
N ALA A 63 0.27 -5.26 26.27
CA ALA A 63 1.33 -6.25 26.35
C ALA A 63 2.38 -6.14 25.26
N THR A 64 2.11 -5.38 24.18
CA THR A 64 3.03 -5.27 23.06
C THR A 64 4.22 -4.39 23.46
N ALA A 65 5.43 -4.94 23.40
CA ALA A 65 6.63 -4.21 23.79
C ALA A 65 7.04 -3.14 22.78
N PRO A 66 7.18 -3.42 21.46
CA PRO A 66 7.47 -2.35 20.50
C PRO A 66 6.27 -1.43 20.32
N VAL A 67 6.51 -0.15 20.20
CA VAL A 67 5.48 0.83 19.91
C VAL A 67 5.39 1.05 18.40
N ARG A 68 4.29 1.65 17.94
CA ARG A 68 4.14 2.04 16.55
C ARG A 68 5.21 3.04 16.16
N SER A 69 5.83 2.79 15.01
CA SER A 69 6.79 3.70 14.41
C SER A 69 6.48 3.81 12.91
N TYR A 70 6.61 5.01 12.38
CA TYR A 70 6.45 5.25 10.95
C TYR A 70 7.78 5.55 10.28
N ASP A 71 8.87 5.21 10.97
CA ASP A 71 10.19 5.25 10.35
C ASP A 71 10.26 4.24 9.22
N ARG A 72 10.86 4.65 8.11
CA ARG A 72 10.90 3.80 6.93
C ARG A 72 11.72 2.54 7.18
N HIS A 73 11.09 1.39 7.05
CA HIS A 73 11.76 0.08 7.12
C HIS A 73 10.87 -0.94 6.40
N TRP A 74 11.45 -2.06 6.02
CA TRP A 74 10.70 -3.16 5.44
C TRP A 74 10.20 -4.09 6.54
N THR A 75 8.90 -4.31 6.55
CA THR A 75 8.27 -5.24 7.48
C THR A 75 8.28 -6.65 6.87
N PRO A 76 8.19 -7.71 7.71
CA PRO A 76 8.07 -9.07 7.18
C PRO A 76 6.86 -9.29 6.28
N VAL A 77 5.78 -8.54 6.51
CA VAL A 77 4.59 -8.58 5.67
C VAL A 77 4.47 -7.23 4.96
N HIS A 78 4.25 -7.28 3.67
CA HIS A 78 4.00 -6.08 2.86
C HIS A 78 3.00 -6.43 1.75
N LEU A 79 2.43 -5.41 1.14
CA LEU A 79 1.47 -5.61 0.06
C LEU A 79 2.18 -5.61 -1.28
N ASP A 80 1.70 -6.44 -2.18
CA ASP A 80 2.08 -6.41 -3.60
C ASP A 80 0.89 -5.87 -4.39
N MET A 81 1.12 -4.77 -5.10
CA MET A 81 0.09 -4.15 -5.92
C MET A 81 0.31 -4.57 -7.36
N HIS A 82 -0.60 -5.35 -7.91
CA HIS A 82 -0.52 -5.79 -9.29
C HIS A 82 -1.19 -4.77 -10.19
N VAL A 83 -0.44 -4.25 -11.14
CA VAL A 83 -0.89 -3.18 -12.03
C VAL A 83 -0.67 -3.59 -13.49
N ALA A 84 -1.34 -2.90 -14.41
CA ALA A 84 -1.18 -3.19 -15.83
C ALA A 84 0.21 -2.79 -16.34
N ALA A 85 0.67 -1.61 -15.97
CA ALA A 85 1.96 -1.08 -16.41
C ALA A 85 2.65 -0.39 -15.26
N LEU A 86 3.99 -0.52 -15.22
CA LEU A 86 4.77 -0.03 -14.10
C LEU A 86 4.92 1.49 -14.11
N ASP A 87 5.33 2.06 -15.25
CA ASP A 87 5.73 3.46 -15.30
C ASP A 87 4.65 4.47 -14.90
N PRO A 88 3.39 4.32 -15.32
CA PRO A 88 2.36 5.28 -14.87
C PRO A 88 2.20 5.29 -13.35
N ILE A 89 2.29 4.13 -12.73
CA ILE A 89 2.14 4.02 -11.28
C ILE A 89 3.35 4.60 -10.56
N LEU A 90 4.55 4.34 -11.05
CA LEU A 90 5.76 4.90 -10.44
C LEU A 90 5.75 6.43 -10.50
N ARG A 91 5.24 6.99 -11.59
CA ARG A 91 5.10 8.44 -11.70
C ARG A 91 4.16 8.99 -10.64
N LEU A 92 2.99 8.36 -10.47
CA LEU A 92 2.03 8.78 -9.46
C LEU A 92 2.60 8.65 -8.04
N ILE A 93 3.33 7.57 -7.76
CA ILE A 93 3.98 7.41 -6.45
C ILE A 93 4.89 8.60 -6.16
N ARG A 94 5.73 8.99 -7.12
CA ARG A 94 6.62 10.13 -6.94
C ARG A 94 5.85 11.43 -6.77
N GLU A 95 4.84 11.65 -7.60
CA GLU A 95 4.03 12.87 -7.54
C GLU A 95 3.32 13.03 -6.21
N GLU A 96 2.90 11.92 -5.61
CA GLU A 96 2.17 11.96 -4.34
C GLU A 96 3.08 11.79 -3.12
N GLY A 97 4.40 11.88 -3.30
CA GLY A 97 5.34 11.94 -2.19
C GLY A 97 5.92 10.61 -1.75
N GLY A 98 5.63 9.53 -2.45
CA GLY A 98 6.24 8.25 -2.19
C GLY A 98 7.62 8.13 -2.83
N SER A 99 8.27 6.99 -2.65
CA SER A 99 9.62 6.74 -3.15
C SER A 99 9.71 5.42 -3.88
N ILE A 100 10.59 5.39 -4.88
CA ILE A 100 10.94 4.16 -5.58
C ILE A 100 12.32 3.75 -5.05
N GLU A 101 12.38 2.64 -4.33
CA GLU A 101 13.60 2.23 -3.67
C GLU A 101 14.46 1.31 -4.52
N ARG A 102 13.83 0.48 -5.35
CA ARG A 102 14.54 -0.42 -6.21
C ARG A 102 13.63 -0.90 -7.34
N GLU A 103 14.21 -1.14 -8.52
CA GLU A 103 13.46 -1.64 -9.67
C GLU A 103 14.13 -2.88 -10.24
N PHE A 104 13.32 -3.85 -10.63
CA PHE A 104 13.75 -5.04 -11.35
C PHE A 104 12.90 -5.15 -12.60
N ARG A 105 13.42 -4.70 -13.73
CA ARG A 105 12.65 -4.63 -14.98
C ARG A 105 12.72 -5.90 -15.79
N SER A 106 13.85 -6.63 -15.69
CA SER A 106 14.08 -7.81 -16.53
C SER A 106 14.66 -9.00 -15.77
N ALA A 107 14.77 -8.91 -14.46
CA ALA A 107 15.37 -9.99 -13.66
C ALA A 107 14.45 -11.16 -13.46
N GLY A 108 13.15 -11.00 -13.67
CA GLY A 108 12.15 -12.03 -13.50
C GLY A 108 11.11 -11.97 -14.60
N PRO A 109 10.04 -12.75 -14.46
CA PRO A 109 9.00 -12.80 -15.49
C PRO A 109 8.18 -11.50 -15.60
N ARG A 110 8.19 -10.67 -14.57
CA ARG A 110 7.44 -9.42 -14.55
C ARG A 110 8.27 -8.31 -13.95
N PRO A 111 8.14 -7.08 -14.47
CA PRO A 111 8.75 -5.93 -13.83
C PRO A 111 8.19 -5.70 -12.41
N VAL A 112 9.09 -5.41 -11.49
CA VAL A 112 8.76 -5.17 -10.09
C VAL A 112 9.48 -3.93 -9.61
N ALA A 113 8.80 -3.12 -8.80
CA ALA A 113 9.42 -2.00 -8.10
C ALA A 113 9.15 -2.11 -6.61
N PHE A 114 10.19 -1.92 -5.81
CA PHE A 114 10.10 -1.82 -4.36
C PHE A 114 9.91 -0.35 -4.04
N CYS A 115 8.81 -0.03 -3.40
CA CYS A 115 8.40 1.35 -3.18
C CYS A 115 8.05 1.60 -1.73
N SER A 116 7.87 2.87 -1.38
CA SER A 116 7.32 3.24 -0.10
C SER A 116 6.34 4.39 -0.26
N ASP A 117 5.35 4.41 0.63
CA ASP A 117 4.46 5.56 0.73
C ASP A 117 5.13 6.67 1.55
N PRO A 118 4.54 7.86 1.66
CA PRO A 118 5.13 8.94 2.46
C PRO A 118 5.10 8.69 3.97
N PHE A 119 4.48 7.60 4.41
CA PHE A 119 4.20 7.36 5.83
C PHE A 119 5.02 6.22 6.41
N GLY A 120 6.00 5.72 5.67
CA GLY A 120 6.93 4.71 6.16
C GLY A 120 6.63 3.28 5.74
N HIS A 121 5.53 3.02 5.05
CA HIS A 121 5.18 1.66 4.65
C HIS A 121 5.84 1.30 3.32
N GLY A 122 6.46 0.10 3.28
CA GLY A 122 6.98 -0.46 2.04
C GLY A 122 5.93 -1.32 1.35
N PHE A 123 5.96 -1.31 0.03
CA PHE A 123 5.12 -2.17 -0.78
C PHE A 123 5.81 -2.41 -2.12
N CYS A 124 5.37 -3.45 -2.82
CA CYS A 124 5.87 -3.72 -4.17
C CYS A 124 4.79 -3.39 -5.19
N VAL A 125 5.22 -2.95 -6.36
CA VAL A 125 4.36 -2.79 -7.53
C VAL A 125 4.84 -3.78 -8.56
N ILE A 126 3.93 -4.62 -9.05
CA ILE A 126 4.26 -5.70 -9.99
C ILE A 126 3.41 -5.48 -11.25
N ALA A 127 4.07 -5.35 -12.39
CA ALA A 127 3.38 -5.15 -13.64
C ALA A 127 2.86 -6.49 -14.18
N ALA A 128 1.72 -6.45 -14.85
CA ALA A 128 1.10 -7.65 -15.39
C ALA A 128 1.88 -8.25 -16.55
N SER A 129 2.62 -7.44 -17.27
CA SER A 129 3.33 -7.86 -18.47
C SER A 129 4.71 -7.24 -18.53
N PRO A 130 5.64 -7.80 -19.32
CA PRO A 130 6.97 -7.23 -19.51
C PRO A 130 6.94 -5.81 -20.04
N ASP A 131 8.01 -5.07 -19.77
CA ASP A 131 8.12 -3.67 -20.19
C ASP A 131 7.90 -3.45 -21.68
N LYS A 132 8.44 -4.33 -22.51
CA LYS A 132 8.32 -4.16 -23.95
C LYS A 132 6.86 -4.20 -24.40
N ALA A 133 6.02 -4.96 -23.72
CA ALA A 133 4.60 -5.00 -24.03
C ALA A 133 3.91 -3.70 -23.67
N GLN A 134 4.45 -2.99 -22.72
CA GLN A 134 3.94 -1.68 -22.32
C GLN A 134 4.40 -0.59 -23.25
N SER A 135 5.62 -0.68 -23.70
CA SER A 135 6.23 0.36 -24.52
C SER A 135 5.80 0.31 -25.97
N GLY A 136 5.46 -0.84 -26.45
CA GLY A 136 5.33 -1.02 -27.87
C GLY A 136 3.99 -0.63 -28.39
N GLU A 137 3.19 -0.66 -27.59
CA GLU A 137 1.92 -0.60 -28.27
C GLU A 137 0.93 0.23 -27.66
#